data_b1c87c8ec193dd149ded0a1f9dd2f6f5
#
_entry.id   b1c87c8ec193dd149ded0a1f9dd2f6f5
#
_cell.length_a   1.000
_cell.length_b   1.000
_cell.length_c   1.000
_cell.angle_alpha   90.00
_cell.angle_beta   90.00
_cell.angle_gamma   90.00
#
_symmetry.space_group_name_H-M   'P 1'
#
loop_
_entity.id
_entity.type
_entity.pdbx_description
1 polymer ?
#
loop_
_entity_poly.entity_id
_entity_poly.type
_entity_poly.pdbx_seq_one_letter_code
_entity_poly.pdbx_strand_id
1 'polypeptide(L)'
;TDYLPAPTTILENPNLLSQQTVDRIQLLELQEAKEEDLDNFDRIAIDSTAVKASSCWPTDSKTIRDLCRRVFSVESKLETFGFKKASSVKCESWLKQLDGLHKAISMSGSGKGAPEKRQKRYREFFLVACKLITRLLDRYKTASHWLECADLKPLSRERAAAVVHFLGEDIFDASKTLQQSFERIEEGRMPKARERVLGVTDKAAAIIAKGGREPIIGYKPQLARSTSGLVTAIIVESGNPADSANLVPMV
;
A
#
# COMPACT_ATOMS: atom_id res chain seq x y z
N THR A 1 -22.44 12.93 33.57
CA THR A 1 -21.04 12.58 33.73
C THR A 1 -20.53 12.12 32.36
N ASP A 2 -19.83 13.03 31.67
CA ASP A 2 -19.21 12.73 30.38
C ASP A 2 -18.10 11.72 30.65
N TYR A 3 -18.31 10.51 30.14
CA TYR A 3 -17.32 9.44 30.25
C TYR A 3 -16.23 9.72 29.22
N LEU A 4 -15.11 10.25 29.68
CA LEU A 4 -13.91 10.37 28.85
C LEU A 4 -13.26 8.98 28.75
N PRO A 5 -13.03 8.45 27.57
CA PRO A 5 -12.32 7.20 27.41
C PRO A 5 -10.90 7.33 27.95
N ALA A 6 -10.36 6.24 28.48
CA ALA A 6 -8.97 6.23 28.95
C ALA A 6 -8.01 6.59 27.80
N PRO A 7 -6.89 7.31 28.05
CA PRO A 7 -5.92 7.68 27.01
C PRO A 7 -5.43 6.48 26.19
N THR A 8 -5.30 5.30 26.80
CA THR A 8 -4.96 4.04 26.12
C THR A 8 -6.01 3.63 25.09
N THR A 9 -7.30 3.81 25.41
CA THR A 9 -8.40 3.48 24.47
C THR A 9 -8.36 4.37 23.22
N ILE A 10 -7.98 5.64 23.36
CA ILE A 10 -7.83 6.57 22.21
C ILE A 10 -6.59 6.16 21.39
N LEU A 11 -5.48 5.80 22.03
CA LEU A 11 -4.25 5.39 21.33
C LEU A 11 -4.38 4.03 20.63
N GLU A 12 -5.15 3.11 21.21
CA GLU A 12 -5.38 1.77 20.64
C GLU A 12 -6.40 1.76 19.50
N ASN A 13 -7.28 2.78 19.44
CA ASN A 13 -8.35 2.86 18.46
C ASN A 13 -8.38 4.18 17.66
N PRO A 14 -7.26 4.64 17.09
CA PRO A 14 -7.22 5.91 16.35
C PRO A 14 -8.16 5.90 15.13
N ASN A 15 -8.44 4.72 14.57
CA ASN A 15 -9.33 4.55 13.42
C ASN A 15 -10.84 4.72 13.76
N LEU A 16 -11.20 4.85 15.03
CA LEU A 16 -12.58 5.13 15.45
C LEU A 16 -12.92 6.61 15.37
N LEU A 17 -11.93 7.49 15.28
CA LEU A 17 -12.13 8.92 15.12
C LEU A 17 -12.22 9.27 13.64
N SER A 18 -13.26 10.02 13.26
CA SER A 18 -13.32 10.61 11.93
C SER A 18 -12.27 11.73 11.81
N GLN A 19 -11.79 12.02 10.59
CA GLN A 19 -10.87 13.13 10.35
C GLN A 19 -11.44 14.46 10.89
N GLN A 20 -12.72 14.69 10.68
CA GLN A 20 -13.41 15.89 11.21
C GLN A 20 -13.34 15.98 12.74
N THR A 21 -13.40 14.85 13.44
CA THR A 21 -13.28 14.82 14.90
C THR A 21 -11.86 15.17 15.32
N VAL A 22 -10.85 14.62 14.64
CA VAL A 22 -9.44 14.93 14.90
C VAL A 22 -9.15 16.41 14.65
N ASP A 23 -9.60 16.95 13.52
CA ASP A 23 -9.43 18.36 13.17
C ASP A 23 -10.07 19.29 14.22
N ARG A 24 -11.27 18.90 14.73
CA ARG A 24 -11.95 19.66 15.77
C ARG A 24 -11.22 19.62 17.12
N ILE A 25 -10.68 18.46 17.50
CA ILE A 25 -9.87 18.35 18.73
C ILE A 25 -8.65 19.28 18.61
N GLN A 26 -7.94 19.21 17.49
CA GLN A 26 -6.77 20.04 17.24
C GLN A 26 -7.11 21.52 17.30
N LEU A 27 -8.24 21.95 16.70
CA LEU A 27 -8.69 23.33 16.74
C LEU A 27 -8.98 23.80 18.17
N LEU A 28 -9.63 22.97 18.99
CA LEU A 28 -9.90 23.28 20.39
C LEU A 28 -8.63 23.43 21.21
N GLU A 29 -7.65 22.54 21.03
CA GLU A 29 -6.35 22.61 21.70
C GLU A 29 -5.60 23.91 21.33
N LEU A 30 -5.65 24.33 20.06
CA LEU A 30 -5.01 25.56 19.62
C LEU A 30 -5.74 26.82 20.15
N GLN A 31 -7.07 26.77 20.27
CA GLN A 31 -7.85 27.86 20.87
C GLN A 31 -7.55 28.02 22.37
N GLU A 32 -7.53 26.92 23.11
CA GLU A 32 -7.16 26.90 24.53
C GLU A 32 -5.75 27.43 24.76
N ALA A 33 -4.77 26.98 23.94
CA ALA A 33 -3.41 27.45 24.03
C ALA A 33 -3.28 28.97 23.78
N LYS A 34 -4.12 29.53 22.91
CA LYS A 34 -4.19 30.96 22.67
C LYS A 34 -4.86 31.71 23.82
N GLU A 35 -5.94 31.20 24.39
CA GLU A 35 -6.66 31.79 25.52
C GLU A 35 -5.83 31.78 26.80
N GLU A 36 -5.01 30.75 27.00
CA GLU A 36 -4.09 30.62 28.15
C GLU A 36 -2.74 31.34 27.93
N ASP A 37 -2.59 32.07 26.81
CA ASP A 37 -1.35 32.79 26.45
C ASP A 37 -0.09 31.92 26.35
N LEU A 38 -0.29 30.64 26.02
CA LEU A 38 0.79 29.68 25.82
C LEU A 38 1.52 29.89 24.48
N ASP A 39 0.80 30.36 23.45
CA ASP A 39 1.35 30.69 22.14
C ASP A 39 0.49 31.75 21.44
N ASN A 40 1.13 32.70 20.78
CA ASN A 40 0.46 33.70 19.96
C ASN A 40 0.37 33.34 18.47
N PHE A 41 1.03 32.24 18.07
CA PHE A 41 1.10 31.73 16.71
C PHE A 41 1.68 32.70 15.65
N ASP A 42 2.43 33.70 16.07
CA ASP A 42 3.02 34.71 15.18
C ASP A 42 4.11 34.11 14.26
N ARG A 43 4.70 33.00 14.65
CA ARG A 43 5.74 32.30 13.90
C ARG A 43 5.45 30.82 13.83
N ILE A 44 5.40 30.32 12.59
CA ILE A 44 5.17 28.92 12.30
C ILE A 44 6.36 28.39 11.50
N ALA A 45 6.95 27.29 11.97
CA ALA A 45 7.97 26.55 11.25
C ALA A 45 7.31 25.34 10.56
N ILE A 46 7.56 25.19 9.26
CA ILE A 46 7.06 24.04 8.48
C ILE A 46 8.24 23.16 8.13
N ASP A 47 8.17 21.87 8.47
CA ASP A 47 9.15 20.86 8.08
C ASP A 47 8.46 19.55 7.76
N SER A 48 9.13 18.72 6.98
CA SER A 48 8.66 17.37 6.70
C SER A 48 9.46 16.34 7.48
N THR A 49 8.84 15.24 7.83
CA THR A 49 9.53 14.09 8.42
C THR A 49 9.25 12.85 7.60
N ALA A 50 10.11 11.84 7.72
CA ALA A 50 9.90 10.58 7.05
C ALA A 50 9.40 9.54 8.06
N VAL A 51 8.20 9.01 7.86
CA VAL A 51 7.57 8.00 8.71
C VAL A 51 7.55 6.66 7.97
N LYS A 52 8.15 5.64 8.57
CA LYS A 52 8.21 4.31 7.97
C LYS A 52 6.85 3.63 7.99
N ALA A 53 6.40 3.14 6.83
CA ALA A 53 5.22 2.29 6.76
C ALA A 53 5.53 0.88 7.28
N SER A 54 4.49 0.15 7.68
CA SER A 54 4.60 -1.27 8.04
C SER A 54 4.75 -2.13 6.77
N SER A 55 5.83 -1.94 6.05
CA SER A 55 6.13 -2.66 4.81
C SER A 55 7.57 -3.15 4.80
N CYS A 56 7.78 -4.32 4.19
CA CYS A 56 9.13 -4.81 3.90
C CYS A 56 9.66 -4.15 2.63
N TRP A 57 10.99 -4.04 2.51
CA TRP A 57 11.62 -3.59 1.27
C TRP A 57 11.16 -4.46 0.09
N PRO A 58 10.50 -3.89 -0.95
CA PRO A 58 9.93 -4.67 -2.03
C PRO A 58 11.03 -5.16 -2.98
N THR A 59 10.95 -6.44 -3.32
CA THR A 59 11.57 -6.95 -4.53
C THR A 59 10.45 -7.32 -5.49
N ASP A 60 10.65 -7.11 -6.79
CA ASP A 60 9.60 -7.35 -7.79
C ASP A 60 9.02 -8.77 -7.68
N SER A 61 9.90 -9.78 -7.55
CA SER A 61 9.47 -11.18 -7.41
C SER A 61 8.65 -11.43 -6.13
N LYS A 62 8.97 -10.72 -5.03
CA LYS A 62 8.18 -10.78 -3.80
C LYS A 62 6.83 -10.13 -3.99
N THR A 63 6.80 -8.92 -4.54
CA THR A 63 5.56 -8.16 -4.75
C THR A 63 4.58 -8.91 -5.65
N ILE A 64 5.04 -9.43 -6.80
CA ILE A 64 4.20 -10.21 -7.73
C ILE A 64 3.64 -11.46 -7.03
N ARG A 65 4.50 -12.21 -6.35
CA ARG A 65 4.10 -13.41 -5.61
C ARG A 65 3.04 -13.11 -4.54
N ASP A 66 3.26 -12.06 -3.74
CA ASP A 66 2.40 -11.71 -2.61
C ASP A 66 1.05 -11.16 -3.11
N LEU A 67 1.02 -10.39 -4.19
CA LEU A 67 -0.22 -9.98 -4.86
C LEU A 67 -1.01 -11.20 -5.37
N CYS A 68 -0.36 -12.12 -6.08
CA CYS A 68 -1.03 -13.35 -6.53
C CYS A 68 -1.59 -14.17 -5.36
N ARG A 69 -0.85 -14.26 -4.25
CA ARG A 69 -1.33 -14.96 -3.04
C ARG A 69 -2.52 -14.27 -2.40
N ARG A 70 -2.50 -12.93 -2.34
CA ARG A 70 -3.60 -12.13 -1.79
C ARG A 70 -4.88 -12.30 -2.60
N VAL A 71 -4.82 -12.41 -3.94
CA VAL A 71 -5.98 -12.68 -4.79
C VAL A 71 -6.74 -13.93 -4.30
N PHE A 72 -6.04 -15.02 -3.96
CA PHE A 72 -6.71 -16.22 -3.43
C PHE A 72 -7.39 -15.98 -2.09
N SER A 73 -6.72 -15.25 -1.19
CA SER A 73 -7.29 -14.92 0.13
C SER A 73 -8.52 -14.02 0.00
N VAL A 74 -8.47 -13.04 -0.91
CA VAL A 74 -9.58 -12.12 -1.14
C VAL A 74 -10.74 -12.84 -1.83
N GLU A 75 -10.47 -13.66 -2.84
CA GLU A 75 -11.50 -14.44 -3.54
C GLU A 75 -12.27 -15.40 -2.58
N SER A 76 -11.58 -15.98 -1.60
CA SER A 76 -12.24 -16.85 -0.62
C SER A 76 -13.34 -16.14 0.17
N LYS A 77 -13.26 -14.82 0.31
CA LYS A 77 -14.32 -14.04 0.97
C LYS A 77 -15.63 -14.03 0.19
N LEU A 78 -15.59 -14.22 -1.13
CA LEU A 78 -16.81 -14.33 -1.95
C LEU A 78 -17.64 -15.58 -1.66
N GLU A 79 -17.01 -16.63 -1.12
CA GLU A 79 -17.73 -17.85 -0.74
C GLU A 79 -18.79 -17.59 0.35
N THR A 80 -18.54 -16.58 1.22
CA THR A 80 -19.51 -16.16 2.25
C THR A 80 -20.79 -15.55 1.66
N PHE A 81 -20.73 -15.12 0.40
CA PHE A 81 -21.88 -14.57 -0.36
C PHE A 81 -22.49 -15.59 -1.33
N GLY A 82 -22.01 -16.86 -1.31
CA GLY A 82 -22.52 -17.93 -2.18
C GLY A 82 -21.77 -18.10 -3.51
N PHE A 83 -20.65 -17.40 -3.72
CA PHE A 83 -19.80 -17.65 -4.89
C PHE A 83 -19.18 -19.04 -4.84
N LYS A 84 -19.34 -19.81 -5.89
CA LYS A 84 -18.69 -21.14 -6.03
C LYS A 84 -17.33 -20.97 -6.68
N LYS A 85 -16.29 -21.04 -5.86
CA LYS A 85 -14.91 -20.93 -6.31
C LYS A 85 -14.52 -22.12 -7.22
N ALA A 86 -13.87 -21.81 -8.33
CA ALA A 86 -13.31 -22.83 -9.20
C ALA A 86 -12.10 -23.54 -8.53
N SER A 87 -11.77 -24.76 -8.95
CA SER A 87 -10.61 -25.49 -8.44
C SER A 87 -9.32 -24.66 -8.53
N SER A 88 -8.57 -24.58 -7.43
CA SER A 88 -7.35 -23.79 -7.30
C SER A 88 -6.06 -24.62 -7.48
N VAL A 89 -6.13 -25.94 -7.63
CA VAL A 89 -4.98 -26.86 -7.64
C VAL A 89 -3.85 -26.42 -8.58
N LYS A 90 -4.16 -26.05 -9.82
CA LYS A 90 -3.17 -25.55 -10.79
C LYS A 90 -2.54 -24.22 -10.34
N CYS A 91 -3.36 -23.30 -9.87
CA CYS A 91 -2.89 -21.99 -9.41
C CYS A 91 -1.99 -22.12 -8.18
N GLU A 92 -2.35 -22.99 -7.24
CA GLU A 92 -1.54 -23.27 -6.05
C GLU A 92 -0.20 -23.92 -6.42
N SER A 93 -0.18 -24.81 -7.42
CA SER A 93 1.06 -25.37 -7.95
C SER A 93 1.97 -24.29 -8.53
N TRP A 94 1.45 -23.36 -9.35
CA TRP A 94 2.22 -22.25 -9.88
C TRP A 94 2.67 -21.27 -8.80
N LEU A 95 1.85 -21.02 -7.77
CA LEU A 95 2.23 -20.19 -6.64
C LEU A 95 3.39 -20.81 -5.86
N LYS A 96 3.40 -22.13 -5.64
CA LYS A 96 4.54 -22.86 -5.05
C LYS A 96 5.80 -22.75 -5.91
N GLN A 97 5.66 -22.81 -7.25
CA GLN A 97 6.80 -22.58 -8.16
C GLN A 97 7.32 -21.17 -8.04
N LEU A 98 6.46 -20.14 -7.98
CA LEU A 98 6.87 -18.76 -7.74
C LEU A 98 7.59 -18.58 -6.41
N ASP A 99 7.16 -19.28 -5.34
CA ASP A 99 7.86 -19.28 -4.05
C ASP A 99 9.29 -19.80 -4.16
N GLY A 100 9.47 -20.92 -4.85
CA GLY A 100 10.77 -21.51 -5.11
C GLY A 100 11.70 -20.61 -5.93
N LEU A 101 11.16 -20.04 -7.02
CA LEU A 101 11.90 -19.12 -7.88
C LEU A 101 12.23 -17.80 -7.17
N HIS A 102 11.33 -17.24 -6.38
CA HIS A 102 11.60 -16.07 -5.56
C HIS A 102 12.76 -16.32 -4.58
N LYS A 103 12.75 -17.44 -3.85
CA LYS A 103 13.86 -17.83 -2.97
C LYS A 103 15.17 -17.95 -3.76
N ALA A 104 15.15 -18.62 -4.90
CA ALA A 104 16.31 -18.79 -5.74
C ALA A 104 16.86 -17.46 -6.28
N ILE A 105 15.99 -16.50 -6.65
CA ILE A 105 16.35 -15.14 -7.04
C ILE A 105 17.02 -14.40 -5.86
N SER A 106 16.41 -14.44 -4.68
CA SER A 106 16.91 -13.77 -3.48
C SER A 106 18.24 -14.31 -3.02
N MET A 107 18.50 -15.61 -3.21
CA MET A 107 19.74 -16.29 -2.83
C MET A 107 20.82 -16.27 -3.93
N SER A 108 20.62 -15.49 -5.01
CA SER A 108 21.55 -15.50 -6.16
C SER A 108 22.94 -14.92 -5.86
N GLY A 109 23.17 -14.36 -4.67
CA GLY A 109 24.45 -13.82 -4.26
C GLY A 109 24.92 -12.59 -5.05
N SER A 110 26.15 -12.16 -4.82
CA SER A 110 26.80 -10.99 -5.46
C SER A 110 28.11 -11.34 -6.20
N GLY A 111 28.45 -12.62 -6.31
CA GLY A 111 29.70 -13.05 -6.96
C GLY A 111 29.66 -12.96 -8.48
N LYS A 112 30.81 -13.28 -9.11
CA LYS A 112 30.96 -13.33 -10.58
C LYS A 112 29.94 -14.30 -11.21
N GLY A 113 29.19 -13.83 -12.22
CA GLY A 113 28.09 -14.58 -12.86
C GLY A 113 26.76 -14.61 -12.07
N ALA A 114 26.67 -13.91 -10.96
CA ALA A 114 25.41 -13.81 -10.21
C ALA A 114 24.30 -13.02 -10.97
N PRO A 115 24.62 -11.94 -11.71
CA PRO A 115 23.61 -11.24 -12.51
C PRO A 115 22.97 -12.14 -13.56
N GLU A 116 23.75 -12.90 -14.31
CA GLU A 116 23.28 -13.79 -15.38
C GLU A 116 22.41 -14.92 -14.80
N LYS A 117 22.85 -15.52 -13.68
CA LYS A 117 22.06 -16.55 -12.98
C LYS A 117 20.73 -15.97 -12.48
N ARG A 118 20.74 -14.75 -11.96
CA ARG A 118 19.54 -14.06 -11.50
C ARG A 118 18.61 -13.75 -12.66
N GLN A 119 19.12 -13.24 -13.77
CA GLN A 119 18.34 -12.96 -14.97
C GLN A 119 17.69 -14.24 -15.52
N LYS A 120 18.42 -15.35 -15.62
CA LYS A 120 17.87 -16.65 -16.03
C LYS A 120 16.69 -17.07 -15.14
N ARG A 121 16.83 -16.94 -13.81
CA ARG A 121 15.74 -17.27 -12.86
C ARG A 121 14.55 -16.34 -12.99
N TYR A 122 14.78 -15.06 -13.30
CA TYR A 122 13.68 -14.13 -13.57
C TYR A 122 12.91 -14.50 -14.84
N ARG A 123 13.56 -14.98 -15.89
CA ARG A 123 12.88 -15.47 -17.10
C ARG A 123 11.93 -16.64 -16.78
N GLU A 124 12.39 -17.59 -15.99
CA GLU A 124 11.56 -18.70 -15.52
C GLU A 124 10.40 -18.19 -14.65
N PHE A 125 10.67 -17.23 -13.75
CA PHE A 125 9.68 -16.59 -12.91
C PHE A 125 8.60 -15.87 -13.73
N PHE A 126 8.98 -15.11 -14.75
CA PHE A 126 8.05 -14.40 -15.63
C PHE A 126 7.09 -15.35 -16.35
N LEU A 127 7.59 -16.48 -16.85
CA LEU A 127 6.75 -17.48 -17.53
C LEU A 127 5.68 -18.05 -16.59
N VAL A 128 6.05 -18.38 -15.35
CA VAL A 128 5.11 -18.91 -14.36
C VAL A 128 4.15 -17.83 -13.90
N ALA A 129 4.63 -16.61 -13.65
CA ALA A 129 3.81 -15.48 -13.23
C ALA A 129 2.78 -15.11 -14.29
N CYS A 130 3.16 -15.06 -15.58
CA CYS A 130 2.22 -14.82 -16.68
C CYS A 130 1.09 -15.85 -16.69
N LYS A 131 1.41 -17.15 -16.59
CA LYS A 131 0.40 -18.23 -16.56
C LYS A 131 -0.56 -18.06 -15.39
N LEU A 132 -0.02 -17.76 -14.21
CA LEU A 132 -0.83 -17.57 -13.01
C LEU A 132 -1.72 -16.34 -13.13
N ILE A 133 -1.16 -15.18 -13.50
CA ILE A 133 -1.91 -13.93 -13.62
C ILE A 133 -3.02 -14.04 -14.66
N THR A 134 -2.75 -14.67 -15.82
CA THR A 134 -3.78 -14.93 -16.84
C THR A 134 -4.93 -15.75 -16.25
N ARG A 135 -4.62 -16.79 -15.49
CA ARG A 135 -5.65 -17.61 -14.86
C ARG A 135 -6.42 -16.86 -13.76
N LEU A 136 -5.74 -15.98 -12.99
CA LEU A 136 -6.39 -15.14 -12.01
C LEU A 136 -7.32 -14.11 -12.67
N LEU A 137 -6.95 -13.59 -13.84
CA LEU A 137 -7.83 -12.72 -14.62
C LEU A 137 -9.11 -13.40 -15.07
N ASP A 138 -9.02 -14.68 -15.51
CA ASP A 138 -10.22 -15.45 -15.85
C ASP A 138 -11.14 -15.67 -14.62
N ARG A 139 -10.54 -15.90 -13.46
CA ARG A 139 -11.28 -16.02 -12.19
C ARG A 139 -11.97 -14.72 -11.80
N TYR A 140 -11.28 -13.60 -11.97
CA TYR A 140 -11.86 -12.27 -11.76
C TYR A 140 -13.06 -12.02 -12.67
N LYS A 141 -12.95 -12.34 -13.97
CA LYS A 141 -14.08 -12.23 -14.92
C LYS A 141 -15.27 -13.10 -14.47
N THR A 142 -14.99 -14.32 -14.00
CA THR A 142 -16.03 -15.21 -13.49
C THR A 142 -16.70 -14.63 -12.23
N ALA A 143 -15.92 -14.07 -11.31
CA ALA A 143 -16.45 -13.44 -10.10
C ALA A 143 -17.27 -12.16 -10.42
N SER A 144 -16.81 -11.36 -11.38
CA SER A 144 -17.54 -10.17 -11.83
C SER A 144 -18.89 -10.53 -12.47
N HIS A 145 -18.89 -11.51 -13.36
CA HIS A 145 -20.14 -11.99 -13.98
C HIS A 145 -21.09 -12.62 -12.94
N TRP A 146 -20.56 -13.39 -11.99
CA TRP A 146 -21.38 -13.90 -10.90
C TRP A 146 -22.04 -12.78 -10.09
N LEU A 147 -21.30 -11.70 -9.76
CA LEU A 147 -21.81 -10.56 -9.01
C LEU A 147 -22.97 -9.85 -9.74
N GLU A 148 -22.90 -9.77 -11.07
CA GLU A 148 -23.97 -9.20 -11.89
C GLU A 148 -25.26 -10.03 -11.80
N CYS A 149 -25.14 -11.36 -11.83
CA CYS A 149 -26.24 -12.30 -11.87
C CYS A 149 -26.76 -12.74 -10.48
N ALA A 150 -25.97 -12.56 -9.41
CA ALA A 150 -26.29 -13.07 -8.09
C ALA A 150 -27.48 -12.31 -7.46
N ASP A 151 -28.42 -13.04 -6.88
CA ASP A 151 -29.50 -12.47 -6.07
C ASP A 151 -29.00 -12.23 -4.65
N LEU A 152 -28.52 -11.01 -4.39
CA LEU A 152 -27.95 -10.59 -3.11
C LEU A 152 -28.73 -9.42 -2.53
N LYS A 153 -28.89 -9.44 -1.20
CA LYS A 153 -29.41 -8.26 -0.46
C LYS A 153 -28.50 -7.06 -0.69
N PRO A 154 -29.01 -5.82 -0.68
CA PRO A 154 -28.23 -4.61 -1.02
C PRO A 154 -26.89 -4.51 -0.30
N LEU A 155 -26.85 -4.68 1.03
CA LEU A 155 -25.62 -4.61 1.82
C LEU A 155 -24.62 -5.74 1.48
N SER A 156 -25.13 -6.96 1.20
CA SER A 156 -24.29 -8.08 0.80
C SER A 156 -23.72 -7.87 -0.60
N ARG A 157 -24.50 -7.28 -1.52
CA ARG A 157 -24.07 -6.92 -2.86
C ARG A 157 -22.94 -5.89 -2.82
N GLU A 158 -23.10 -4.83 -2.01
CA GLU A 158 -22.07 -3.81 -1.82
C GLU A 158 -20.75 -4.40 -1.30
N ARG A 159 -20.83 -5.25 -0.27
CA ARG A 159 -19.65 -5.94 0.28
C ARG A 159 -19.00 -6.90 -0.72
N ALA A 160 -19.78 -7.66 -1.46
CA ALA A 160 -19.27 -8.54 -2.52
C ALA A 160 -18.63 -7.73 -3.65
N ALA A 161 -19.22 -6.60 -4.05
CA ALA A 161 -18.68 -5.70 -5.05
C ALA A 161 -17.31 -5.13 -4.62
N ALA A 162 -17.18 -4.72 -3.35
CA ALA A 162 -15.89 -4.29 -2.80
C ALA A 162 -14.82 -5.40 -2.89
N VAL A 163 -15.17 -6.65 -2.60
CA VAL A 163 -14.25 -7.80 -2.73
C VAL A 163 -13.83 -8.00 -4.19
N VAL A 164 -14.78 -7.97 -5.13
CA VAL A 164 -14.48 -8.10 -6.57
C VAL A 164 -13.61 -6.95 -7.06
N HIS A 165 -13.86 -5.72 -6.60
CA HIS A 165 -13.03 -4.57 -6.92
C HIS A 165 -11.57 -4.78 -6.46
N PHE A 166 -11.34 -5.19 -5.21
CA PHE A 166 -10.00 -5.49 -4.69
C PHE A 166 -9.30 -6.62 -5.46
N LEU A 167 -10.04 -7.65 -5.91
CA LEU A 167 -9.48 -8.69 -6.78
C LEU A 167 -8.93 -8.09 -8.08
N GLY A 168 -9.70 -7.21 -8.72
CA GLY A 168 -9.29 -6.52 -9.95
C GLY A 168 -8.04 -5.68 -9.76
N GLU A 169 -8.00 -4.89 -8.69
CA GLU A 169 -6.83 -4.06 -8.35
C GLU A 169 -5.57 -4.89 -8.10
N ASP A 170 -5.66 -5.97 -7.32
CA ASP A 170 -4.49 -6.81 -7.02
C ASP A 170 -3.95 -7.52 -8.25
N ILE A 171 -4.82 -7.95 -9.17
CA ILE A 171 -4.42 -8.55 -10.45
C ILE A 171 -3.80 -7.51 -11.38
N PHE A 172 -4.36 -6.30 -11.43
CA PHE A 172 -3.80 -5.19 -12.19
C PHE A 172 -2.40 -4.82 -11.70
N ASP A 173 -2.24 -4.68 -10.38
CA ASP A 173 -0.95 -4.36 -9.76
C ASP A 173 0.09 -5.48 -9.99
N ALA A 174 -0.32 -6.76 -9.93
CA ALA A 174 0.55 -7.88 -10.24
C ALA A 174 1.00 -7.85 -11.72
N SER A 175 0.09 -7.57 -12.63
CA SER A 175 0.38 -7.45 -14.08
C SER A 175 1.32 -6.28 -14.36
N LYS A 176 1.05 -5.12 -13.76
CA LYS A 176 1.87 -3.92 -13.87
C LYS A 176 3.28 -4.15 -13.33
N THR A 177 3.40 -4.76 -12.13
CA THR A 177 4.69 -5.07 -11.53
C THR A 177 5.47 -6.08 -12.39
N LEU A 178 4.79 -7.06 -12.97
CA LEU A 178 5.41 -8.04 -13.86
C LEU A 178 5.98 -7.38 -15.11
N GLN A 179 5.21 -6.50 -15.76
CA GLN A 179 5.67 -5.73 -16.92
C GLN A 179 6.87 -4.85 -16.57
N GLN A 180 6.78 -4.07 -15.50
CA GLN A 180 7.87 -3.19 -15.05
C GLN A 180 9.14 -3.98 -14.69
N SER A 181 8.99 -5.18 -14.12
CA SER A 181 10.11 -6.06 -13.80
C SER A 181 10.78 -6.60 -15.06
N PHE A 182 9.97 -6.96 -16.06
CA PHE A 182 10.49 -7.42 -17.34
C PHE A 182 11.26 -6.31 -18.05
N GLU A 183 10.70 -5.12 -18.16
CA GLU A 183 11.36 -3.94 -18.76
C GLU A 183 12.69 -3.63 -18.06
N ARG A 184 12.73 -3.72 -16.73
CA ARG A 184 13.95 -3.45 -15.96
C ARG A 184 15.02 -4.53 -16.16
N ILE A 185 14.65 -5.79 -16.17
CA ILE A 185 15.60 -6.91 -16.12
C ILE A 185 16.05 -7.33 -17.51
N GLU A 186 15.16 -7.32 -18.49
CA GLU A 186 15.47 -7.73 -19.86
C GLU A 186 15.85 -6.56 -20.77
N GLU A 187 15.27 -5.38 -20.55
CA GLU A 187 15.47 -4.22 -21.41
C GLU A 187 16.30 -3.10 -20.76
N GLY A 188 16.63 -3.23 -19.47
CA GLY A 188 17.41 -2.23 -18.74
C GLY A 188 16.67 -0.90 -18.47
N ARG A 189 15.36 -0.83 -18.75
CA ARG A 189 14.55 0.38 -18.55
C ARG A 189 14.06 0.46 -17.10
N MET A 190 14.29 1.61 -16.45
CA MET A 190 13.83 1.86 -15.09
C MET A 190 12.44 2.52 -15.10
N PRO A 191 11.42 1.88 -14.52
CA PRO A 191 10.10 2.50 -14.37
C PRO A 191 10.18 3.69 -13.42
N LYS A 192 9.34 4.71 -13.65
CA LYS A 192 9.28 5.91 -12.81
C LYS A 192 8.89 5.53 -11.37
N ALA A 193 9.53 6.15 -10.39
CA ALA A 193 9.32 5.82 -8.97
C ALA A 193 7.84 5.88 -8.56
N ARG A 194 7.10 6.89 -9.03
CA ARG A 194 5.67 7.08 -8.75
C ARG A 194 4.74 6.01 -9.35
N GLU A 195 5.24 5.23 -10.31
CA GLU A 195 4.46 4.21 -11.01
C GLU A 195 4.66 2.81 -10.42
N ARG A 196 5.60 2.66 -9.49
CA ARG A 196 5.94 1.36 -8.90
C ARG A 196 4.95 0.97 -7.82
N VAL A 197 4.61 -0.31 -7.79
CA VAL A 197 3.88 -0.91 -6.67
C VAL A 197 4.90 -1.30 -5.60
N LEU A 198 4.93 -0.57 -4.50
CA LEU A 198 5.92 -0.76 -3.43
C LEU A 198 5.42 -1.65 -2.29
N GLY A 199 4.12 -1.69 -2.07
CA GLY A 199 3.50 -2.49 -1.02
C GLY A 199 2.25 -3.21 -1.50
N VAL A 200 2.03 -4.41 -0.98
CA VAL A 200 0.81 -5.18 -1.26
C VAL A 200 -0.34 -4.69 -0.39
N THR A 201 -0.04 -4.34 0.85
CA THR A 201 -1.04 -3.92 1.84
C THR A 201 -1.21 -2.42 1.86
N ASP A 202 -0.10 -1.69 1.74
CA ASP A 202 -0.05 -0.23 1.79
C ASP A 202 0.41 0.29 0.43
N LYS A 203 -0.57 0.53 -0.45
CA LYS A 203 -0.33 0.99 -1.83
C LYS A 203 0.03 2.48 -1.91
N ALA A 204 -0.25 3.25 -0.86
CA ALA A 204 0.01 4.68 -0.78
C ALA A 204 1.43 5.01 -0.30
N ALA A 205 2.12 4.05 0.32
CA ALA A 205 3.50 4.22 0.75
C ALA A 205 4.44 4.44 -0.44
N ALA A 206 5.42 5.33 -0.25
CA ALA A 206 6.42 5.67 -1.28
C ALA A 206 7.85 5.48 -0.77
N ILE A 207 8.82 5.50 -1.67
CA ILE A 207 10.24 5.57 -1.29
C ILE A 207 10.57 7.01 -0.95
N ILE A 208 10.87 7.26 0.32
CA ILE A 208 11.23 8.56 0.84
C ILE A 208 12.75 8.62 1.05
N ALA A 209 13.41 9.49 0.30
CA ALA A 209 14.82 9.82 0.48
C ALA A 209 14.89 11.25 1.03
N LYS A 210 15.47 11.44 2.22
CA LYS A 210 15.62 12.75 2.87
C LYS A 210 16.99 12.89 3.52
N GLY A 211 17.67 13.99 3.24
CA GLY A 211 18.86 14.43 3.97
C GLY A 211 20.06 13.49 3.96
N GLY A 212 20.30 12.76 2.84
CA GLY A 212 21.43 11.83 2.73
C GLY A 212 21.32 10.56 3.58
N ARG A 213 20.16 10.33 4.22
CA ARG A 213 19.87 9.10 4.97
C ARG A 213 19.46 7.97 4.02
N GLU A 214 19.54 6.72 4.51
CA GLU A 214 19.02 5.58 3.76
C GLU A 214 17.54 5.80 3.42
N PRO A 215 17.12 5.56 2.16
CA PRO A 215 15.73 5.68 1.79
C PRO A 215 14.86 4.73 2.61
N ILE A 216 13.70 5.18 3.02
CA ILE A 216 12.68 4.36 3.69
C ILE A 216 11.44 4.24 2.80
N ILE A 217 10.66 3.17 3.03
CA ILE A 217 9.33 3.04 2.45
C ILE A 217 8.34 3.55 3.49
N GLY A 218 7.55 4.54 3.11
CA GLY A 218 6.62 5.15 4.03
C GLY A 218 5.95 6.40 3.50
N TYR A 219 5.77 7.33 4.40
CA TYR A 219 5.10 8.60 4.18
C TYR A 219 6.01 9.76 4.52
N LYS A 220 5.73 10.90 3.91
CA LYS A 220 6.41 12.16 4.18
C LYS A 220 5.40 13.18 4.71
N PRO A 221 4.91 13.03 5.97
CA PRO A 221 4.08 14.05 6.58
C PRO A 221 4.81 15.38 6.67
N GLN A 222 4.09 16.43 6.37
CA GLN A 222 4.51 17.80 6.59
C GLN A 222 3.81 18.31 7.84
N LEU A 223 4.57 18.95 8.72
CA LEU A 223 4.13 19.43 10.01
C LEU A 223 4.37 20.93 10.09
N ALA A 224 3.33 21.70 10.41
CA ALA A 224 3.47 23.08 10.82
C ALA A 224 3.50 23.13 12.35
N ARG A 225 4.43 23.88 12.90
CA ARG A 225 4.71 23.95 14.33
C ARG A 225 4.94 25.39 14.76
N SER A 226 4.28 25.80 15.84
CA SER A 226 4.50 27.10 16.46
C SER A 226 5.82 27.17 17.23
N THR A 227 6.16 28.36 17.73
CA THR A 227 7.39 28.60 18.51
C THR A 227 7.42 27.82 19.81
N SER A 228 6.28 27.62 20.48
CA SER A 228 6.15 26.82 21.70
C SER A 228 6.23 25.31 21.43
N GLY A 229 6.16 24.90 20.15
CA GLY A 229 6.22 23.50 19.73
C GLY A 229 4.87 22.84 19.49
N LEU A 230 3.77 23.58 19.59
CA LEU A 230 2.44 23.08 19.26
C LEU A 230 2.32 22.80 17.75
N VAL A 231 1.74 21.67 17.39
CA VAL A 231 1.50 21.31 15.98
C VAL A 231 0.21 22.00 15.53
N THR A 232 0.34 22.92 14.56
CA THR A 232 -0.79 23.72 14.05
C THR A 232 -1.44 23.10 12.81
N ALA A 233 -0.70 22.34 12.02
CA ALA A 233 -1.24 21.61 10.87
C ALA A 233 -0.41 20.37 10.54
N ILE A 234 -1.08 19.36 9.99
CA ILE A 234 -0.45 18.12 9.47
C ILE A 234 -1.03 17.84 8.09
N ILE A 235 -0.17 17.68 7.09
CA ILE A 235 -0.56 17.24 5.76
C ILE A 235 0.19 15.95 5.42
N VAL A 236 -0.55 14.91 5.02
CA VAL A 236 0.02 13.64 4.56
C VAL A 236 -0.49 13.35 3.15
N GLU A 237 0.38 13.52 2.18
CA GLU A 237 0.08 13.19 0.79
C GLU A 237 0.68 11.84 0.39
N SER A 238 0.09 11.23 -0.63
CA SER A 238 0.67 10.04 -1.26
C SER A 238 1.95 10.38 -2.02
N GLY A 239 2.91 9.48 -2.02
CA GLY A 239 4.17 9.68 -2.73
C GLY A 239 5.23 10.41 -1.89
N ASN A 240 6.09 11.16 -2.58
CA ASN A 240 7.15 11.98 -1.99
C ASN A 240 7.04 13.43 -2.51
N PRO A 241 6.02 14.19 -2.06
CA PRO A 241 5.79 15.55 -2.53
C PRO A 241 6.94 16.50 -2.14
N ALA A 242 7.12 17.56 -2.92
CA ALA A 242 8.05 18.63 -2.57
C ALA A 242 7.50 19.43 -1.37
N ASP A 243 8.37 19.83 -0.45
CA ASP A 243 7.95 20.58 0.76
C ASP A 243 7.28 21.91 0.42
N SER A 244 7.71 22.54 -0.68
CA SER A 244 7.16 23.84 -1.13
C SER A 244 5.71 23.77 -1.61
N ALA A 245 5.24 22.61 -2.05
CA ALA A 245 3.87 22.46 -2.60
C ALA A 245 2.79 22.71 -1.54
N ASN A 246 3.08 22.38 -0.29
CA ASN A 246 2.12 22.44 0.82
C ASN A 246 2.35 23.62 1.77
N LEU A 247 3.26 24.53 1.42
CA LEU A 247 3.57 25.68 2.28
C LEU A 247 2.33 26.56 2.51
N VAL A 248 1.62 26.92 1.44
CA VAL A 248 0.45 27.81 1.51
C VAL A 248 -0.76 27.15 2.20
N PRO A 249 -1.11 25.89 1.93
CA PRO A 249 -2.21 25.21 2.63
C PRO A 249 -2.01 25.03 4.14
N MET A 250 -0.78 25.18 4.66
CA MET A 250 -0.44 24.97 6.07
C MET A 250 -0.35 26.25 6.90
N VAL A 251 -0.50 27.40 6.28
CA VAL A 251 -0.50 28.72 6.91
C VAL A 251 -1.90 29.33 6.84
#